data_13782672376a3b031727ca06b97ab8b1
#
_entry.id   13782672376a3b031727ca06b97ab8b1
#
_cell.length_a   1.000
_cell.length_b   1.000
_cell.length_c   1.000
_cell.angle_alpha   90.00
_cell.angle_beta   90.00
_cell.angle_gamma   90.00
#
_symmetry.space_group_name_H-M   'P 1'
#
loop_
_entity.id
_entity.type
_entity.pdbx_description
1 polymer ?
#
loop_
_entity_poly.entity_id
_entity_poly.type
_entity_poly.pdbx_seq_one_letter_code
_entity_poly.pdbx_strand_id
1 'polypeptide(L)'
;MTKSRNILTRRRAVQNLGKALAGLSVAPALSLTACSSQPLDADVIIIGAGLSGLQAAVDLQDAGLDVLVLEASQRVGGRVFTLDDLPGHPEAGGSEIGSNYARVLNMISRLGSPQTIKWLDIADMRMCMNIAGRNIALPDWPAAAENVLAEAERKRPPIALTPMYMPKESPLKDLASWLSADAQQYDIPFSTYLRQQGASEEALRMIAAQSPGDNLDQVSTLWKLRRQKFEKSGGGVTGLTRIKSGMSRLPEGMAGLLNREVRFGTEVVSVNTKKDGVEITDSAGKTYRGAYAVCSVPLTMARRMKFEPALPTMQAEAFNEIPQGHATSVFFHVNQPYWEEDGLHAGMWSDTMSGWVLRYQSEDGYYLWVFKDGPNNKAWRTMEDSEIMQQALTDLHKLRPSTVGRIEPTGVVNWSRYPWLMGGNEYRAPGNISRYSNLVAQTHGRIHFAGVHSAIMMMGMEGAMESGERAALEILLR
;
A
#
# COMPACT_ATOMS: atom_id res chain seq x y z
N MET A 1 13.77 45.19 11.11
CA MET A 1 13.67 44.95 12.57
C MET A 1 12.92 43.65 12.78
N THR A 2 13.64 42.55 12.83
CA THR A 2 13.13 41.19 12.91
C THR A 2 13.25 40.69 14.35
N LYS A 3 12.13 40.48 15.02
CA LYS A 3 12.10 39.88 16.36
C LYS A 3 12.19 38.35 16.21
N SER A 4 13.35 37.79 16.53
CA SER A 4 13.59 36.36 16.78
C SER A 4 12.81 35.95 18.03
N ARG A 5 11.84 35.01 17.88
CA ARG A 5 11.21 34.33 19.02
C ARG A 5 12.06 33.09 19.38
N ASN A 6 12.81 33.20 20.47
CA ASN A 6 13.48 32.08 21.12
C ASN A 6 12.42 31.11 21.70
N ILE A 7 12.29 29.95 21.10
CA ILE A 7 11.55 28.82 21.68
C ILE A 7 12.50 28.11 22.65
N LEU A 8 12.30 28.39 23.93
CA LEU A 8 12.96 27.65 25.03
C LEU A 8 12.37 26.25 25.09
N THR A 9 13.15 25.24 24.71
CA THR A 9 12.78 23.84 24.85
C THR A 9 12.66 23.45 26.34
N ARG A 10 11.63 22.65 26.69
CA ARG A 10 11.39 22.14 28.06
C ARG A 10 12.64 21.50 28.70
N ARG A 11 13.57 21.01 27.94
CA ARG A 11 14.84 20.42 28.42
C ARG A 11 15.73 21.45 29.16
N ARG A 12 15.73 22.72 28.74
CA ARG A 12 16.50 23.78 29.46
C ARG A 12 15.84 24.24 30.74
N ALA A 13 14.51 24.17 30.84
CA ALA A 13 13.78 24.52 32.08
C ALA A 13 14.05 23.52 33.22
N VAL A 14 14.22 22.23 32.93
CA VAL A 14 14.49 21.19 33.93
C VAL A 14 15.96 21.23 34.43
N GLN A 15 16.91 21.65 33.61
CA GLN A 15 18.32 21.74 33.99
C GLN A 15 18.65 22.93 34.89
N ASN A 16 17.83 23.98 34.91
CA ASN A 16 18.06 25.18 35.75
C ASN A 16 17.44 25.11 37.15
N LEU A 17 16.58 24.14 37.44
CA LEU A 17 16.01 23.94 38.77
C LEU A 17 16.90 23.13 39.75
N GLY A 18 17.98 22.55 39.26
CA GLY A 18 18.86 21.68 40.07
C GLY A 18 19.99 22.38 40.85
N LYS A 19 20.15 23.71 40.73
CA LYS A 19 21.33 24.42 41.28
C LYS A 19 21.05 25.36 42.48
N ALA A 20 19.87 25.38 43.06
CA ALA A 20 19.51 26.27 44.14
C ALA A 20 18.88 25.55 45.34
N LEU A 21 19.56 24.59 45.95
CA LEU A 21 19.22 24.10 47.31
C LEU A 21 20.40 23.27 47.87
N ALA A 22 21.42 23.97 48.31
CA ALA A 22 22.40 23.42 49.25
C ALA A 22 22.35 24.25 50.54
N GLY A 23 21.74 23.69 51.53
CA GLY A 23 21.78 24.28 52.88
C GLY A 23 20.63 23.81 53.79
N LEU A 24 21.00 22.93 54.75
CA LEU A 24 20.41 22.73 56.09
C LEU A 24 19.21 21.78 56.27
N SER A 25 19.55 20.81 57.07
CA SER A 25 18.85 20.22 58.25
C SER A 25 18.24 18.83 58.09
N VAL A 26 18.70 18.01 58.97
CA VAL A 26 18.33 16.62 59.27
C VAL A 26 16.83 16.54 59.62
N ALA A 27 16.10 15.74 58.86
CA ALA A 27 14.79 15.22 59.20
C ALA A 27 14.66 13.76 58.73
N PRO A 28 13.83 12.90 59.37
CA PRO A 28 13.91 11.45 59.23
C PRO A 28 13.53 10.99 57.84
N ALA A 29 14.27 9.98 57.33
CA ALA A 29 14.08 9.35 56.05
C ALA A 29 12.66 8.77 55.91
N LEU A 30 11.75 9.53 55.38
CA LEU A 30 10.64 9.00 54.61
C LEU A 30 11.22 8.45 53.31
N SER A 31 11.26 7.13 53.17
CA SER A 31 11.54 6.44 51.95
C SER A 31 10.48 6.81 50.92
N LEU A 32 10.68 7.92 50.26
CA LEU A 32 10.05 8.15 48.95
C LEU A 32 10.60 7.06 48.03
N THR A 33 9.81 6.01 47.83
CA THR A 33 9.96 5.11 46.72
C THR A 33 9.83 5.99 45.47
N ALA A 34 10.96 6.56 45.03
CA ALA A 34 11.06 7.13 43.72
C ALA A 34 10.68 5.99 42.78
N CYS A 35 9.50 6.06 42.18
CA CYS A 35 9.21 5.31 40.94
C CYS A 35 10.32 5.70 39.97
N SER A 36 11.40 4.93 39.89
CA SER A 36 12.42 5.09 38.89
C SER A 36 11.76 4.71 37.57
N SER A 37 11.24 5.70 36.85
CA SER A 37 10.88 5.50 35.47
C SER A 37 12.14 5.03 34.73
N GLN A 38 12.11 3.81 34.23
CA GLN A 38 13.25 3.31 33.43
C GLN A 38 13.45 4.26 32.23
N PRO A 39 14.70 4.49 31.81
CA PRO A 39 14.99 5.40 30.71
C PRO A 39 14.29 4.96 29.44
N LEU A 40 13.81 5.92 28.66
CA LEU A 40 13.24 5.67 27.35
C LEU A 40 14.35 5.27 26.36
N ASP A 41 14.05 4.32 25.45
CA ASP A 41 14.94 3.96 24.37
C ASP A 41 14.89 5.01 23.25
N ALA A 42 13.74 5.70 23.09
CA ALA A 42 13.52 6.80 22.16
C ALA A 42 12.32 7.65 22.60
N ASP A 43 12.15 8.87 22.05
CA ASP A 43 10.93 9.65 22.26
C ASP A 43 9.75 8.97 21.53
N VAL A 44 9.96 8.48 20.30
CA VAL A 44 8.94 7.77 19.54
C VAL A 44 9.49 6.47 18.95
N ILE A 45 8.72 5.41 19.09
CA ILE A 45 9.03 4.11 18.45
C ILE A 45 8.09 3.90 17.28
N ILE A 46 8.67 3.67 16.11
CA ILE A 46 7.95 3.36 14.87
C ILE A 46 7.95 1.85 14.65
N ILE A 47 6.78 1.25 14.49
CA ILE A 47 6.61 -0.18 14.23
C ILE A 47 6.31 -0.36 12.74
N GLY A 48 7.27 -0.87 11.99
CA GLY A 48 7.25 -1.06 10.56
C GLY A 48 8.00 0.04 9.78
N ALA A 49 8.89 -0.37 8.88
CA ALA A 49 9.68 0.49 8.00
C ALA A 49 9.09 0.56 6.56
N GLY A 50 7.75 0.51 6.42
CA GLY A 50 7.04 0.86 5.20
C GLY A 50 7.01 2.38 5.00
N LEU A 51 6.52 2.86 3.83
CA LEU A 51 6.49 4.31 3.53
C LEU A 51 5.78 5.13 4.61
N SER A 52 4.71 4.62 5.22
CA SER A 52 3.99 5.33 6.29
C SER A 52 4.82 5.47 7.57
N GLY A 53 5.52 4.41 7.98
CA GLY A 53 6.39 4.46 9.15
C GLY A 53 7.61 5.33 8.92
N LEU A 54 8.24 5.21 7.75
CA LEU A 54 9.39 6.04 7.39
C LEU A 54 9.03 7.51 7.24
N GLN A 55 7.85 7.85 6.69
CA GLN A 55 7.38 9.24 6.64
C GLN A 55 7.19 9.80 8.05
N ALA A 56 6.51 9.07 8.93
CA ALA A 56 6.35 9.48 10.33
C ALA A 56 7.71 9.66 11.03
N ALA A 57 8.65 8.72 10.79
CA ALA A 57 9.99 8.78 11.38
C ALA A 57 10.76 10.02 10.96
N VAL A 58 10.76 10.32 9.64
CA VAL A 58 11.45 11.49 9.08
C VAL A 58 10.84 12.79 9.63
N ASP A 59 9.50 12.92 9.63
CA ASP A 59 8.83 14.13 10.10
C ASP A 59 9.06 14.40 11.59
N LEU A 60 9.01 13.34 12.41
CA LEU A 60 9.27 13.44 13.85
C LEU A 60 10.72 13.80 14.17
N GLN A 61 11.67 13.19 13.44
CA GLN A 61 13.09 13.52 13.55
C GLN A 61 13.37 14.96 13.12
N ASP A 62 12.79 15.43 12.02
CA ASP A 62 12.92 16.82 11.56
C ASP A 62 12.38 17.81 12.60
N ALA A 63 11.38 17.39 13.38
CA ALA A 63 10.87 18.17 14.52
C ALA A 63 11.75 18.06 15.79
N GLY A 64 12.85 17.32 15.75
CA GLY A 64 13.84 17.22 16.82
C GLY A 64 13.60 16.12 17.84
N LEU A 65 12.72 15.15 17.56
CA LEU A 65 12.49 13.99 18.43
C LEU A 65 13.48 12.86 18.12
N ASP A 66 13.86 12.10 19.15
CA ASP A 66 14.62 10.86 18.98
C ASP A 66 13.68 9.73 18.56
N VAL A 67 13.96 9.12 17.41
CA VAL A 67 13.08 8.12 16.77
C VAL A 67 13.81 6.79 16.62
N LEU A 68 13.15 5.70 17.01
CA LEU A 68 13.59 4.33 16.82
C LEU A 68 12.62 3.59 15.90
N VAL A 69 13.11 3.07 14.77
CA VAL A 69 12.31 2.28 13.84
C VAL A 69 12.61 0.79 14.02
N LEU A 70 11.55 -0.01 14.23
CA LEU A 70 11.59 -1.47 14.36
C LEU A 70 10.93 -2.09 13.12
N GLU A 71 11.65 -2.96 12.41
CA GLU A 71 11.19 -3.63 11.19
C GLU A 71 11.35 -5.14 11.34
N ALA A 72 10.29 -5.88 11.04
CA ALA A 72 10.30 -7.34 11.18
C ALA A 72 11.14 -8.05 10.10
N SER A 73 11.16 -7.51 8.89
CA SER A 73 11.92 -8.06 7.76
C SER A 73 13.38 -7.60 7.77
N GLN A 74 14.13 -7.97 6.72
CA GLN A 74 15.52 -7.56 6.51
C GLN A 74 15.64 -6.39 5.51
N ARG A 75 14.52 -5.74 5.15
CA ARG A 75 14.49 -4.61 4.22
C ARG A 75 13.45 -3.57 4.62
N VAL A 76 13.62 -2.37 4.17
CA VAL A 76 12.61 -1.31 4.26
C VAL A 76 11.62 -1.37 3.08
N GLY A 77 10.58 -0.54 3.12
CA GLY A 77 9.65 -0.32 2.01
C GLY A 77 8.35 -1.12 2.10
N GLY A 78 8.32 -2.24 2.83
CA GLY A 78 7.11 -3.07 2.94
C GLY A 78 6.63 -3.52 1.55
N ARG A 79 5.49 -2.95 1.07
CA ARG A 79 4.90 -3.24 -0.25
C ARG A 79 5.50 -2.42 -1.41
N VAL A 80 6.49 -1.60 -1.19
CA VAL A 80 7.36 -1.05 -2.22
C VAL A 80 8.58 -1.94 -2.29
N PHE A 81 8.76 -2.64 -3.41
CA PHE A 81 9.78 -3.66 -3.52
C PHE A 81 10.21 -3.87 -4.97
N THR A 82 11.44 -3.49 -5.27
CA THR A 82 12.13 -3.80 -6.53
C THR A 82 12.92 -5.10 -6.35
N LEU A 83 12.80 -6.01 -7.30
CA LEU A 83 13.53 -7.28 -7.30
C LEU A 83 14.88 -7.08 -8.02
N ASP A 84 15.84 -6.52 -7.29
CA ASP A 84 17.15 -6.10 -7.84
C ASP A 84 17.97 -7.28 -8.40
N ASP A 85 17.73 -8.49 -7.90
CA ASP A 85 18.44 -9.71 -8.32
C ASP A 85 17.84 -10.33 -9.59
N LEU A 86 16.72 -9.81 -10.11
CA LEU A 86 16.07 -10.34 -11.30
C LEU A 86 16.37 -9.49 -12.54
N PRO A 87 16.45 -10.11 -13.75
CA PRO A 87 16.60 -9.37 -14.99
C PRO A 87 15.51 -8.32 -15.15
N GLY A 88 15.89 -7.11 -15.53
CA GLY A 88 14.98 -5.97 -15.71
C GLY A 88 14.53 -5.30 -14.42
N HIS A 89 14.99 -5.73 -13.25
CA HIS A 89 14.69 -5.16 -11.93
C HIS A 89 13.19 -4.87 -11.76
N PRO A 90 12.31 -5.90 -11.88
CA PRO A 90 10.87 -5.71 -11.87
C PRO A 90 10.36 -5.25 -10.51
N GLU A 91 9.25 -4.51 -10.53
CA GLU A 91 8.57 -4.05 -9.33
C GLU A 91 7.56 -5.09 -8.86
N ALA A 92 7.77 -5.63 -7.67
CA ALA A 92 6.84 -6.60 -7.07
C ALA A 92 5.59 -5.92 -6.47
N GLY A 93 5.70 -4.64 -6.11
CA GLY A 93 4.67 -3.88 -5.41
C GLY A 93 4.41 -2.51 -5.98
N GLY A 94 4.45 -1.48 -5.14
CA GLY A 94 4.21 -0.09 -5.55
C GLY A 94 5.14 0.34 -6.67
N SER A 95 4.66 0.30 -7.91
CA SER A 95 5.46 0.41 -9.12
C SER A 95 5.33 1.76 -9.82
N GLU A 96 4.31 2.55 -9.50
CA GLU A 96 3.92 3.69 -10.31
C GLU A 96 3.62 4.90 -9.45
N ILE A 97 4.10 6.06 -9.87
CA ILE A 97 3.89 7.35 -9.24
C ILE A 97 2.99 8.19 -10.14
N GLY A 98 1.81 8.54 -9.65
CA GLY A 98 0.91 9.46 -10.34
C GLY A 98 1.37 10.92 -10.19
N SER A 99 0.98 11.77 -11.14
CA SER A 99 1.25 13.22 -11.10
C SER A 99 0.66 13.92 -9.86
N ASN A 100 -0.32 13.30 -9.22
CA ASN A 100 -0.97 13.77 -7.98
C ASN A 100 -0.32 13.25 -6.68
N TYR A 101 0.83 12.55 -6.76
CA TYR A 101 1.56 12.02 -5.61
C TYR A 101 2.53 13.06 -5.04
N ALA A 102 1.99 14.12 -4.44
CA ALA A 102 2.78 15.28 -4.01
C ALA A 102 3.84 14.94 -2.95
N ARG A 103 3.51 14.09 -1.95
CA ARG A 103 4.44 13.71 -0.88
C ARG A 103 5.55 12.82 -1.40
N VAL A 104 5.20 11.84 -2.24
CA VAL A 104 6.16 10.94 -2.88
C VAL A 104 7.14 11.75 -3.74
N LEU A 105 6.64 12.65 -4.59
CA LEU A 105 7.46 13.50 -5.46
C LEU A 105 8.34 14.46 -4.66
N ASN A 106 7.79 15.05 -3.59
CA ASN A 106 8.57 15.91 -2.69
C ASN A 106 9.70 15.14 -1.99
N MET A 107 9.42 13.92 -1.52
CA MET A 107 10.45 13.08 -0.88
C MET A 107 11.55 12.68 -1.88
N ILE A 108 11.19 12.27 -3.10
CA ILE A 108 12.16 11.98 -4.17
C ILE A 108 13.05 13.20 -4.45
N SER A 109 12.46 14.40 -4.51
CA SER A 109 13.20 15.65 -4.67
C SER A 109 14.14 15.90 -3.50
N ARG A 110 13.68 15.70 -2.27
CA ARG A 110 14.49 15.82 -1.05
C ARG A 110 15.69 14.88 -1.05
N LEU A 111 15.53 13.68 -1.61
CA LEU A 111 16.61 12.70 -1.75
C LEU A 111 17.60 13.02 -2.88
N GLY A 112 17.44 14.14 -3.58
CA GLY A 112 18.38 14.61 -4.61
C GLY A 112 18.37 13.79 -5.90
N SER A 113 17.29 13.05 -6.19
CA SER A 113 17.23 12.12 -7.32
C SER A 113 16.21 12.43 -8.42
N PRO A 114 16.02 13.68 -8.89
CA PRO A 114 15.07 13.93 -9.97
C PRO A 114 15.44 13.23 -11.29
N GLN A 115 16.73 12.92 -11.52
CA GLN A 115 17.22 12.23 -12.72
C GLN A 115 16.79 10.75 -12.80
N THR A 116 16.29 10.17 -11.73
CA THR A 116 15.90 8.77 -11.68
C THR A 116 14.45 8.51 -12.07
N ILE A 117 13.63 9.53 -12.28
CA ILE A 117 12.22 9.38 -12.66
C ILE A 117 12.10 9.21 -14.16
N LYS A 118 11.61 8.05 -14.58
CA LYS A 118 11.25 7.74 -15.97
C LYS A 118 9.74 7.74 -16.12
N TRP A 119 9.21 8.44 -17.12
CA TRP A 119 7.80 8.36 -17.50
C TRP A 119 7.51 6.99 -18.11
N LEU A 120 6.44 6.36 -17.63
CA LEU A 120 5.92 5.15 -18.25
C LEU A 120 5.14 5.58 -19.50
N ASP A 121 5.49 5.04 -20.65
CA ASP A 121 4.67 5.23 -21.84
C ASP A 121 3.43 4.34 -21.75
N ILE A 122 2.26 4.99 -21.68
CA ILE A 122 0.97 4.28 -21.67
C ILE A 122 0.79 3.45 -22.95
N ALA A 123 1.43 3.86 -24.05
CA ALA A 123 1.42 3.09 -25.29
C ALA A 123 2.08 1.71 -25.14
N ASP A 124 3.06 1.56 -24.26
CA ASP A 124 3.70 0.28 -23.94
C ASP A 124 2.80 -0.65 -23.11
N MET A 125 1.73 -0.12 -22.51
CA MET A 125 0.74 -0.89 -21.77
C MET A 125 -0.41 -1.42 -22.64
N ARG A 126 -0.33 -1.26 -23.97
CA ARG A 126 -1.33 -1.83 -24.88
C ARG A 126 -1.34 -3.35 -24.78
N MET A 127 -2.53 -3.92 -24.91
CA MET A 127 -2.78 -5.36 -24.72
C MET A 127 -3.64 -5.90 -25.87
N CYS A 128 -3.43 -7.15 -26.24
CA CYS A 128 -4.46 -7.93 -26.94
C CYS A 128 -5.46 -8.50 -25.92
N MET A 129 -6.63 -8.88 -26.39
CA MET A 129 -7.64 -9.57 -25.58
C MET A 129 -7.49 -11.08 -25.80
N ASN A 130 -7.44 -11.86 -24.71
CA ASN A 130 -7.56 -13.31 -24.77
C ASN A 130 -8.88 -13.70 -24.12
N ILE A 131 -9.84 -14.09 -24.92
CA ILE A 131 -11.20 -14.46 -24.50
C ILE A 131 -11.45 -15.89 -24.90
N ALA A 132 -11.85 -16.73 -23.95
CA ALA A 132 -12.05 -18.16 -24.16
C ALA A 132 -10.84 -18.87 -24.85
N GLY A 133 -9.63 -18.39 -24.58
CA GLY A 133 -8.40 -18.92 -25.15
C GLY A 133 -8.02 -18.40 -26.53
N ARG A 134 -8.81 -17.49 -27.12
CA ARG A 134 -8.53 -16.89 -28.42
C ARG A 134 -7.96 -15.49 -28.27
N ASN A 135 -6.87 -15.22 -28.99
CA ASN A 135 -6.24 -13.91 -29.03
C ASN A 135 -6.92 -13.01 -30.06
N ILE A 136 -7.32 -11.82 -29.65
CA ILE A 136 -8.06 -10.84 -30.43
C ILE A 136 -7.31 -9.52 -30.34
N ALA A 137 -6.95 -8.95 -31.49
CA ALA A 137 -6.40 -7.60 -31.55
C ALA A 137 -7.45 -6.57 -31.07
N LEU A 138 -7.02 -5.51 -30.41
CA LEU A 138 -7.94 -4.50 -29.88
C LEU A 138 -8.87 -3.87 -30.96
N PRO A 139 -8.41 -3.60 -32.20
CA PRO A 139 -9.29 -3.11 -33.28
C PRO A 139 -10.39 -4.10 -33.67
N ASP A 140 -10.13 -5.41 -33.56
CA ASP A 140 -11.05 -6.47 -33.97
C ASP A 140 -12.07 -6.83 -32.88
N TRP A 141 -11.83 -6.36 -31.64
CA TRP A 141 -12.66 -6.67 -30.49
C TRP A 141 -14.17 -6.43 -30.71
N PRO A 142 -14.62 -5.29 -31.26
CA PRO A 142 -16.06 -5.04 -31.42
C PRO A 142 -16.80 -6.04 -32.30
N ALA A 143 -16.10 -6.66 -33.27
CA ALA A 143 -16.66 -7.62 -34.23
C ALA A 143 -16.35 -9.08 -33.90
N ALA A 144 -15.54 -9.34 -32.87
CA ALA A 144 -15.13 -10.69 -32.48
C ALA A 144 -16.34 -11.55 -32.08
N ALA A 145 -16.35 -12.82 -32.50
CA ALA A 145 -17.40 -13.77 -32.14
C ALA A 145 -17.43 -14.06 -30.63
N GLU A 146 -16.30 -14.01 -29.99
CA GLU A 146 -16.11 -14.20 -28.54
C GLU A 146 -16.61 -13.01 -27.72
N ASN A 147 -16.86 -11.87 -28.34
CA ASN A 147 -17.41 -10.69 -27.70
C ASN A 147 -18.95 -10.83 -27.58
N VAL A 148 -19.38 -11.49 -26.53
CA VAL A 148 -20.81 -11.72 -26.22
C VAL A 148 -21.42 -10.63 -25.33
N LEU A 149 -20.73 -9.50 -25.17
CA LEU A 149 -21.25 -8.32 -24.47
C LEU A 149 -22.52 -7.78 -25.12
N ALA A 150 -23.37 -7.12 -24.34
CA ALA A 150 -24.53 -6.42 -24.86
C ALA A 150 -24.11 -5.36 -25.91
N GLU A 151 -25.00 -5.04 -26.85
CA GLU A 151 -24.69 -4.17 -27.99
C GLU A 151 -24.07 -2.82 -27.58
N ALA A 152 -24.59 -2.21 -26.50
CA ALA A 152 -24.08 -0.95 -25.98
C ALA A 152 -22.64 -1.04 -25.42
N GLU A 153 -22.22 -2.24 -25.01
CA GLU A 153 -20.93 -2.54 -24.38
C GLU A 153 -19.86 -3.01 -25.38
N ARG A 154 -20.28 -3.63 -26.50
CA ARG A 154 -19.42 -4.36 -27.47
C ARG A 154 -18.20 -3.57 -27.96
N LYS A 155 -18.35 -2.24 -28.08
CA LYS A 155 -17.27 -1.37 -28.51
C LYS A 155 -16.21 -1.13 -27.42
N ARG A 156 -16.46 -1.59 -26.20
CA ARG A 156 -15.56 -1.36 -25.07
C ARG A 156 -14.74 -2.62 -24.78
N PRO A 157 -13.41 -2.53 -24.72
CA PRO A 157 -12.62 -3.64 -24.21
C PRO A 157 -12.88 -3.84 -22.71
N PRO A 158 -12.60 -5.06 -22.18
CA PRO A 158 -12.86 -5.38 -20.77
C PRO A 158 -12.33 -4.35 -19.77
N ILE A 159 -11.14 -3.80 -20.03
CA ILE A 159 -10.53 -2.77 -19.18
C ILE A 159 -11.32 -1.44 -19.14
N ALA A 160 -12.12 -1.17 -20.13
CA ALA A 160 -12.92 0.06 -20.26
C ALA A 160 -14.38 -0.12 -19.79
N LEU A 161 -14.79 -1.31 -19.32
CA LEU A 161 -16.14 -1.55 -18.84
C LEU A 161 -16.41 -0.86 -17.50
N THR A 162 -15.51 -0.96 -16.54
CA THR A 162 -15.68 -0.27 -15.25
C THR A 162 -15.88 1.25 -15.44
N PRO A 163 -15.00 1.99 -16.16
CA PRO A 163 -15.23 3.41 -16.41
C PRO A 163 -16.54 3.75 -17.11
N MET A 164 -17.09 2.85 -17.93
CA MET A 164 -18.36 3.04 -18.65
C MET A 164 -19.52 3.22 -17.69
N TYR A 165 -19.55 2.47 -16.58
CA TYR A 165 -20.63 2.46 -15.59
C TYR A 165 -20.39 3.39 -14.41
N MET A 166 -19.16 3.87 -14.24
CA MET A 166 -18.88 4.84 -13.19
C MET A 166 -19.40 6.23 -13.59
N PRO A 167 -19.85 7.06 -12.65
CA PRO A 167 -20.38 8.37 -12.95
C PRO A 167 -19.28 9.27 -13.56
N LYS A 168 -19.66 10.05 -14.58
CA LYS A 168 -18.73 11.00 -15.21
C LYS A 168 -18.23 12.03 -14.20
N GLU A 169 -19.13 12.54 -13.38
CA GLU A 169 -18.82 13.38 -12.24
C GLU A 169 -19.00 12.60 -10.95
N SER A 170 -18.00 12.63 -10.11
CA SER A 170 -18.04 11.91 -8.84
C SER A 170 -19.11 12.50 -7.93
N PRO A 171 -19.97 11.67 -7.30
CA PRO A 171 -20.89 12.13 -6.27
C PRO A 171 -20.18 12.59 -4.99
N LEU A 172 -18.89 12.29 -4.86
CA LEU A 172 -18.07 12.75 -3.75
C LEU A 172 -17.61 14.19 -4.01
N LYS A 173 -17.87 15.06 -3.06
CA LYS A 173 -17.57 16.49 -3.13
C LYS A 173 -16.07 16.76 -3.21
N ASP A 174 -15.33 16.09 -2.33
CA ASP A 174 -13.88 16.14 -2.22
C ASP A 174 -13.29 14.76 -1.87
N LEU A 175 -11.98 14.70 -1.64
CA LEU A 175 -11.25 13.45 -1.37
C LEU A 175 -11.57 12.82 -0.01
N ALA A 176 -12.14 13.57 0.94
CA ALA A 176 -12.52 13.08 2.27
C ALA A 176 -14.02 12.76 2.37
N SER A 177 -14.83 13.23 1.43
CA SER A 177 -16.30 13.11 1.46
C SER A 177 -16.84 11.68 1.42
N TRP A 178 -16.00 10.69 1.11
CA TRP A 178 -16.37 9.27 1.21
C TRP A 178 -16.67 8.83 2.66
N LEU A 179 -16.25 9.61 3.65
CA LEU A 179 -16.56 9.39 5.07
C LEU A 179 -17.85 10.10 5.53
N SER A 180 -18.47 10.92 4.68
CA SER A 180 -19.69 11.65 5.02
C SER A 180 -20.92 10.73 5.09
N ALA A 181 -21.93 11.14 5.87
CA ALA A 181 -23.21 10.42 5.97
C ALA A 181 -23.89 10.30 4.60
N ASP A 182 -23.84 11.34 3.76
CA ASP A 182 -24.45 11.34 2.44
C ASP A 182 -23.83 10.32 1.48
N ALA A 183 -22.56 10.00 1.67
CA ALA A 183 -21.86 9.03 0.83
C ALA A 183 -22.20 7.57 1.19
N GLN A 184 -22.71 7.30 2.39
CA GLN A 184 -22.96 5.94 2.89
C GLN A 184 -23.97 5.17 2.04
N GLN A 185 -24.89 5.85 1.32
CA GLN A 185 -25.80 5.23 0.38
C GLN A 185 -25.09 4.44 -0.74
N TYR A 186 -23.83 4.75 -1.01
CA TYR A 186 -22.99 4.04 -1.99
C TYR A 186 -22.16 2.90 -1.37
N ASP A 187 -22.24 2.67 -0.06
CA ASP A 187 -21.51 1.58 0.61
C ASP A 187 -22.20 0.23 0.45
N ILE A 188 -22.56 -0.08 -0.79
CA ILE A 188 -23.27 -1.27 -1.26
C ILE A 188 -22.37 -2.13 -2.14
N PRO A 189 -22.74 -3.41 -2.42
CA PRO A 189 -22.00 -4.27 -3.34
C PRO A 189 -21.81 -3.61 -4.72
N PHE A 190 -20.61 -3.71 -5.25
CA PHE A 190 -20.31 -3.12 -6.56
C PHE A 190 -21.08 -3.79 -7.71
N SER A 191 -21.36 -5.10 -7.60
CA SER A 191 -22.24 -5.81 -8.52
C SER A 191 -23.67 -5.22 -8.55
N THR A 192 -24.22 -4.89 -7.37
CA THR A 192 -25.55 -4.26 -7.25
C THR A 192 -25.55 -2.91 -7.97
N TYR A 193 -24.55 -2.08 -7.71
CA TYR A 193 -24.41 -0.78 -8.38
C TYR A 193 -24.33 -0.94 -9.91
N LEU A 194 -23.46 -1.84 -10.40
CA LEU A 194 -23.27 -2.05 -11.84
C LEU A 194 -24.58 -2.50 -12.52
N ARG A 195 -25.34 -3.42 -11.91
CA ARG A 195 -26.67 -3.83 -12.42
C ARG A 195 -27.64 -2.66 -12.46
N GLN A 196 -27.65 -1.81 -11.44
CA GLN A 196 -28.47 -0.58 -11.43
C GLN A 196 -28.09 0.39 -12.56
N GLN A 197 -26.82 0.37 -13.00
CA GLN A 197 -26.36 1.16 -14.16
C GLN A 197 -26.59 0.44 -15.50
N GLY A 198 -27.20 -0.74 -15.51
CA GLY A 198 -27.54 -1.50 -16.72
C GLY A 198 -26.40 -2.39 -17.27
N ALA A 199 -25.44 -2.75 -16.44
CA ALA A 199 -24.38 -3.69 -16.84
C ALA A 199 -24.95 -5.08 -17.11
N SER A 200 -24.54 -5.71 -18.23
CA SER A 200 -24.87 -7.10 -18.53
C SER A 200 -24.12 -8.06 -17.59
N GLU A 201 -24.64 -9.29 -17.45
CA GLU A 201 -23.94 -10.30 -16.64
C GLU A 201 -22.56 -10.64 -17.20
N GLU A 202 -22.37 -10.55 -18.52
CA GLU A 202 -21.06 -10.71 -19.13
C GLU A 202 -20.11 -9.55 -18.79
N ALA A 203 -20.61 -8.32 -18.77
CA ALA A 203 -19.80 -7.17 -18.30
C ALA A 203 -19.40 -7.36 -16.83
N LEU A 204 -20.31 -7.84 -15.97
CA LEU A 204 -20.00 -8.14 -14.57
C LEU A 204 -18.91 -9.21 -14.45
N ARG A 205 -18.98 -10.28 -15.25
CA ARG A 205 -17.96 -11.34 -15.29
C ARG A 205 -16.59 -10.80 -15.65
N MET A 206 -16.50 -9.96 -16.69
CA MET A 206 -15.24 -9.35 -17.13
C MET A 206 -14.69 -8.34 -16.12
N ILE A 207 -15.56 -7.53 -15.50
CA ILE A 207 -15.16 -6.59 -14.45
C ILE A 207 -14.67 -7.33 -13.21
N ALA A 208 -15.28 -8.47 -12.85
CA ALA A 208 -14.87 -9.27 -11.71
C ALA A 208 -13.43 -9.79 -11.84
N ALA A 209 -12.98 -10.10 -13.06
CA ALA A 209 -11.60 -10.56 -13.32
C ALA A 209 -10.51 -9.55 -12.91
N GLN A 210 -10.89 -8.30 -12.65
CA GLN A 210 -10.00 -7.20 -12.25
C GLN A 210 -10.36 -6.65 -10.84
N SER A 211 -11.07 -7.42 -10.04
CA SER A 211 -11.53 -6.99 -8.71
C SER A 211 -10.55 -7.44 -7.63
N PRO A 212 -10.27 -6.62 -6.61
CA PRO A 212 -9.42 -7.03 -5.49
C PRO A 212 -10.08 -8.08 -4.58
N GLY A 213 -11.41 -8.20 -4.60
CA GLY A 213 -12.16 -9.24 -3.88
C GLY A 213 -12.41 -10.46 -4.75
N ASP A 214 -12.81 -11.59 -4.15
CA ASP A 214 -13.10 -12.84 -4.86
C ASP A 214 -14.34 -12.76 -5.78
N ASN A 215 -15.14 -11.72 -5.60
CA ASN A 215 -16.26 -11.36 -6.46
C ASN A 215 -16.62 -9.88 -6.24
N LEU A 216 -17.51 -9.35 -7.08
CA LEU A 216 -17.95 -7.94 -7.01
C LEU A 216 -18.84 -7.64 -5.80
N ASP A 217 -19.47 -8.66 -5.19
CA ASP A 217 -20.31 -8.49 -4.00
C ASP A 217 -19.48 -8.16 -2.75
N GLN A 218 -18.19 -8.52 -2.77
CA GLN A 218 -17.26 -8.24 -1.68
C GLN A 218 -16.62 -6.85 -1.75
N VAL A 219 -16.85 -6.07 -2.79
CA VAL A 219 -16.23 -4.77 -2.98
C VAL A 219 -17.28 -3.66 -2.86
N SER A 220 -17.05 -2.70 -1.98
CA SER A 220 -17.91 -1.52 -1.82
C SER A 220 -17.85 -0.61 -3.05
N THR A 221 -19.01 -0.18 -3.54
CA THR A 221 -19.14 0.85 -4.55
C THR A 221 -18.52 2.16 -4.08
N LEU A 222 -18.74 2.52 -2.82
CA LEU A 222 -18.17 3.76 -2.25
C LEU A 222 -16.64 3.76 -2.29
N TRP A 223 -16.02 2.59 -2.06
CA TRP A 223 -14.56 2.47 -2.20
C TRP A 223 -14.09 2.68 -3.65
N LYS A 224 -14.85 2.18 -4.65
CA LYS A 224 -14.58 2.42 -6.08
C LYS A 224 -14.76 3.90 -6.45
N LEU A 225 -15.78 4.57 -5.92
CA LEU A 225 -15.99 6.01 -6.11
C LEU A 225 -14.87 6.85 -5.49
N ARG A 226 -14.39 6.48 -4.29
CA ARG A 226 -13.21 7.09 -3.66
C ARG A 226 -11.99 6.98 -4.57
N ARG A 227 -11.73 5.79 -5.10
CA ARG A 227 -10.62 5.56 -6.04
C ARG A 227 -10.75 6.43 -7.28
N GLN A 228 -11.92 6.46 -7.92
CA GLN A 228 -12.18 7.32 -9.07
C GLN A 228 -11.95 8.80 -8.76
N LYS A 229 -12.41 9.28 -7.59
CA LYS A 229 -12.18 10.65 -7.15
C LYS A 229 -10.71 10.97 -6.98
N PHE A 230 -9.95 10.05 -6.40
CA PHE A 230 -8.50 10.17 -6.24
C PHE A 230 -7.77 10.19 -7.60
N GLU A 231 -8.10 9.26 -8.51
CA GLU A 231 -7.49 9.18 -9.83
C GLU A 231 -7.75 10.44 -10.69
N LYS A 232 -8.88 11.11 -10.49
CA LYS A 232 -9.23 12.38 -11.14
C LYS A 232 -8.71 13.63 -10.43
N SER A 233 -8.13 13.49 -9.25
CA SER A 233 -7.60 14.65 -8.51
C SER A 233 -6.35 15.23 -9.20
N GLY A 234 -6.09 16.52 -8.98
CA GLY A 234 -4.91 17.18 -9.56
C GLY A 234 -4.89 17.25 -11.09
N GLY A 235 -6.06 17.20 -11.76
CA GLY A 235 -6.16 17.22 -13.22
C GLY A 235 -6.18 15.84 -13.85
N GLY A 236 -6.31 14.78 -13.04
CA GLY A 236 -6.26 13.39 -13.45
C GLY A 236 -4.83 12.84 -13.54
N VAL A 237 -4.72 11.52 -13.66
CA VAL A 237 -3.43 10.88 -13.89
C VAL A 237 -3.05 11.10 -15.36
N THR A 238 -2.28 12.14 -15.63
CA THR A 238 -1.83 12.48 -17.00
C THR A 238 -0.63 11.66 -17.46
N GLY A 239 0.02 10.95 -16.53
CA GLY A 239 1.13 10.05 -16.79
C GLY A 239 1.53 9.32 -15.52
N LEU A 240 2.17 8.17 -15.71
CA LEU A 240 2.73 7.37 -14.63
C LEU A 240 4.25 7.45 -14.71
N THR A 241 4.89 7.71 -13.59
CA THR A 241 6.34 7.72 -13.47
C THR A 241 6.81 6.61 -12.56
N ARG A 242 8.07 6.27 -12.64
CA ARG A 242 8.76 5.42 -11.67
C ARG A 242 10.20 5.90 -11.48
N ILE A 243 10.80 5.54 -10.39
CA ILE A 243 12.23 5.75 -10.20
C ILE A 243 12.99 4.82 -11.16
N LYS A 244 13.89 5.36 -11.97
CA LYS A 244 14.61 4.61 -13.00
C LYS A 244 15.37 3.39 -12.42
N SER A 245 16.02 3.57 -11.28
CA SER A 245 16.79 2.54 -10.58
C SER A 245 15.95 1.65 -9.64
N GLY A 246 14.61 1.71 -9.74
CA GLY A 246 13.69 0.92 -8.92
C GLY A 246 13.05 1.70 -7.79
N MET A 247 11.82 1.33 -7.47
CA MET A 247 11.01 2.01 -6.45
C MET A 247 11.53 1.80 -5.02
N SER A 248 12.29 0.73 -4.76
CA SER A 248 12.94 0.50 -3.45
C SER A 248 13.88 1.62 -3.05
N ARG A 249 14.41 2.38 -4.01
CA ARG A 249 15.30 3.55 -3.74
C ARG A 249 14.61 4.63 -2.89
N LEU A 250 13.28 4.75 -2.99
CA LEU A 250 12.54 5.71 -2.17
C LEU A 250 12.58 5.36 -0.68
N PRO A 251 12.08 4.19 -0.22
CA PRO A 251 12.16 3.85 1.20
C PRO A 251 13.60 3.68 1.72
N GLU A 252 14.54 3.22 0.90
CA GLU A 252 15.96 3.14 1.27
C GLU A 252 16.55 4.52 1.51
N GLY A 253 16.29 5.48 0.61
CA GLY A 253 16.70 6.87 0.80
C GLY A 253 16.08 7.49 2.04
N MET A 254 14.77 7.25 2.29
CA MET A 254 14.10 7.73 3.52
C MET A 254 14.74 7.15 4.78
N ALA A 255 15.07 5.85 4.79
CA ALA A 255 15.79 5.24 5.92
C ALA A 255 17.18 5.84 6.10
N GLY A 256 17.87 6.17 4.99
CA GLY A 256 19.17 6.85 5.02
C GLY A 256 19.14 8.28 5.57
N LEU A 257 17.97 8.93 5.65
CA LEU A 257 17.81 10.23 6.31
C LEU A 257 17.75 10.14 7.84
N LEU A 258 17.52 8.94 8.39
CA LEU A 258 17.34 8.77 9.83
C LEU A 258 18.68 8.84 10.59
N ASN A 259 18.66 9.49 11.75
CA ASN A 259 19.82 9.57 12.64
C ASN A 259 20.19 8.21 13.26
N ARG A 260 19.23 7.31 13.37
CA ARG A 260 19.40 5.96 13.90
C ARG A 260 19.03 4.94 12.83
N GLU A 261 19.85 3.92 12.68
CA GLU A 261 19.60 2.81 11.78
C GLU A 261 18.30 2.07 12.13
N VAL A 262 17.57 1.62 11.11
CA VAL A 262 16.39 0.76 11.27
C VAL A 262 16.84 -0.57 11.91
N ARG A 263 16.12 -1.00 12.93
CA ARG A 263 16.33 -2.31 13.56
C ARG A 263 15.56 -3.39 12.82
N PHE A 264 16.25 -4.06 11.94
CA PHE A 264 15.72 -5.20 11.19
C PHE A 264 15.56 -6.46 12.05
N GLY A 265 14.77 -7.43 11.56
CA GLY A 265 14.54 -8.70 12.25
C GLY A 265 13.82 -8.54 13.59
N THR A 266 13.10 -7.43 13.77
CA THR A 266 12.43 -7.07 15.03
C THR A 266 10.92 -7.11 14.86
N GLU A 267 10.34 -8.31 14.99
CA GLU A 267 8.90 -8.50 14.91
C GLU A 267 8.22 -8.11 16.22
N VAL A 268 7.47 -7.03 16.21
CA VAL A 268 6.70 -6.57 17.38
C VAL A 268 5.44 -7.42 17.52
N VAL A 269 5.25 -7.98 18.74
CA VAL A 269 4.10 -8.84 19.08
C VAL A 269 3.15 -8.20 20.10
N SER A 270 3.60 -7.21 20.85
CA SER A 270 2.71 -6.49 21.77
C SER A 270 3.09 -5.03 21.98
N VAL A 271 2.07 -4.21 22.24
CA VAL A 271 2.20 -2.80 22.59
C VAL A 271 1.35 -2.51 23.83
N ASN A 272 2.01 -2.11 24.91
CA ASN A 272 1.38 -1.74 26.16
C ASN A 272 1.49 -0.21 26.33
N THR A 273 0.36 0.51 26.32
CA THR A 273 0.32 1.94 26.56
C THR A 273 0.04 2.24 28.01
N LYS A 274 0.88 3.08 28.61
CA LYS A 274 0.82 3.52 30.01
C LYS A 274 0.54 5.03 30.07
N LYS A 275 0.35 5.54 31.26
CA LYS A 275 0.10 6.98 31.49
C LYS A 275 1.24 7.85 30.94
N ASP A 276 2.48 7.41 31.08
CA ASP A 276 3.71 8.15 30.82
C ASP A 276 4.52 7.66 29.60
N GLY A 277 4.07 6.60 28.93
CA GLY A 277 4.77 6.07 27.77
C GLY A 277 4.16 4.81 27.18
N VAL A 278 4.94 4.15 26.32
CA VAL A 278 4.61 2.86 25.73
C VAL A 278 5.73 1.86 25.98
N GLU A 279 5.34 0.59 26.18
CA GLU A 279 6.26 -0.55 26.17
C GLU A 279 5.91 -1.46 25.00
N ILE A 280 6.90 -1.74 24.15
CA ILE A 280 6.77 -2.53 22.94
C ILE A 280 7.62 -3.77 23.12
N THR A 281 7.02 -4.96 22.94
CA THR A 281 7.74 -6.22 23.08
C THR A 281 7.83 -6.91 21.72
N ASP A 282 9.03 -7.35 21.33
CA ASP A 282 9.26 -8.14 20.12
C ASP A 282 9.06 -9.64 20.38
N SER A 283 9.12 -10.44 19.29
CA SER A 283 8.95 -11.90 19.35
C SER A 283 10.07 -12.63 20.09
N ALA A 284 11.22 -11.99 20.30
CA ALA A 284 12.32 -12.49 21.14
C ALA A 284 12.15 -12.13 22.62
N GLY A 285 11.08 -11.42 23.02
CA GLY A 285 10.80 -10.99 24.39
C GLY A 285 11.54 -9.73 24.81
N LYS A 286 12.25 -9.06 23.92
CA LYS A 286 12.92 -7.79 24.21
C LYS A 286 11.91 -6.66 24.25
N THR A 287 12.03 -5.80 25.25
CA THR A 287 11.15 -4.64 25.44
C THR A 287 11.86 -3.35 25.06
N TYR A 288 11.14 -2.46 24.39
CA TYR A 288 11.52 -1.11 23.99
C TYR A 288 10.55 -0.11 24.60
N ARG A 289 11.05 1.03 25.09
CA ARG A 289 10.26 2.05 25.76
C ARG A 289 10.33 3.37 25.03
N GLY A 290 9.16 3.98 24.79
CA GLY A 290 9.04 5.29 24.16
C GLY A 290 7.99 6.16 24.86
N ALA A 291 7.99 7.45 24.60
CA ALA A 291 6.89 8.31 25.02
C ALA A 291 5.65 8.06 24.18
N TYR A 292 5.82 7.75 22.90
CA TYR A 292 4.76 7.43 21.93
C TYR A 292 5.16 6.27 21.02
N ALA A 293 4.18 5.68 20.34
CA ALA A 293 4.41 4.73 19.26
C ALA A 293 3.59 5.09 18.02
N VAL A 294 4.16 4.81 16.83
CA VAL A 294 3.42 4.77 15.56
C VAL A 294 3.38 3.34 15.08
N CYS A 295 2.19 2.76 15.01
CA CYS A 295 1.96 1.42 14.46
C CYS A 295 1.61 1.57 12.97
N SER A 296 2.54 1.21 12.08
CA SER A 296 2.41 1.35 10.63
C SER A 296 2.36 0.01 9.90
N VAL A 297 2.14 -1.07 10.63
CA VAL A 297 2.04 -2.42 10.07
C VAL A 297 0.69 -2.64 9.35
N PRO A 298 0.61 -3.56 8.36
CA PRO A 298 -0.66 -3.93 7.74
C PRO A 298 -1.68 -4.45 8.76
N LEU A 299 -2.97 -4.29 8.47
CA LEU A 299 -4.05 -4.81 9.34
C LEU A 299 -3.91 -6.32 9.60
N THR A 300 -3.45 -7.08 8.61
CA THR A 300 -3.15 -8.52 8.75
C THR A 300 -2.17 -8.83 9.87
N MET A 301 -1.21 -7.95 10.12
CA MET A 301 -0.24 -8.08 11.21
C MET A 301 -0.75 -7.45 12.50
N ALA A 302 -1.38 -6.28 12.43
CA ALA A 302 -1.96 -5.62 13.60
C ALA A 302 -2.97 -6.49 14.36
N ARG A 303 -3.75 -7.34 13.64
CA ARG A 303 -4.67 -8.34 14.22
C ARG A 303 -3.99 -9.37 15.11
N ARG A 304 -2.71 -9.62 14.93
CA ARG A 304 -1.91 -10.61 15.67
C ARG A 304 -1.18 -10.00 16.86
N MET A 305 -1.12 -8.67 16.90
CA MET A 305 -0.47 -7.96 17.99
C MET A 305 -1.40 -7.86 19.20
N LYS A 306 -0.82 -8.00 20.38
CA LYS A 306 -1.52 -7.73 21.64
C LYS A 306 -1.43 -6.25 21.98
N PHE A 307 -2.57 -5.60 22.17
CA PHE A 307 -2.66 -4.23 22.67
C PHE A 307 -3.12 -4.23 24.12
N GLU A 308 -2.42 -3.49 24.96
CA GLU A 308 -2.75 -3.30 26.38
C GLU A 308 -2.82 -1.80 26.73
N PRO A 309 -3.96 -1.31 27.26
CA PRO A 309 -5.25 -2.00 27.33
C PRO A 309 -5.74 -2.42 25.93
N ALA A 310 -6.71 -3.34 25.88
CA ALA A 310 -7.28 -3.79 24.60
C ALA A 310 -7.84 -2.61 23.80
N LEU A 311 -7.78 -2.71 22.47
CA LEU A 311 -8.40 -1.73 21.58
C LEU A 311 -9.90 -1.61 21.87
N PRO A 312 -10.51 -0.42 21.69
CA PRO A 312 -11.96 -0.29 21.73
C PRO A 312 -12.64 -1.30 20.78
N THR A 313 -13.76 -1.88 21.21
CA THR A 313 -14.41 -2.99 20.50
C THR A 313 -14.60 -2.71 19.00
N MET A 314 -15.17 -1.55 18.65
CA MET A 314 -15.40 -1.19 17.26
C MET A 314 -14.11 -1.01 16.43
N GLN A 315 -13.04 -0.54 17.06
CA GLN A 315 -11.73 -0.42 16.42
C GLN A 315 -11.11 -1.81 16.18
N ALA A 316 -11.21 -2.70 17.17
CA ALA A 316 -10.75 -4.08 17.04
C ALA A 316 -11.54 -4.84 15.95
N GLU A 317 -12.85 -4.65 15.88
CA GLU A 317 -13.69 -5.18 14.81
C GLU A 317 -13.25 -4.63 13.44
N ALA A 318 -13.01 -3.32 13.31
CA ALA A 318 -12.51 -2.72 12.09
C ALA A 318 -11.18 -3.34 11.63
N PHE A 319 -10.26 -3.58 12.57
CA PHE A 319 -8.99 -4.27 12.28
C PHE A 319 -9.21 -5.69 11.74
N ASN A 320 -10.19 -6.40 12.26
CA ASN A 320 -10.47 -7.80 11.89
C ASN A 320 -11.28 -7.93 10.59
N GLU A 321 -12.25 -7.06 10.36
CA GLU A 321 -13.23 -7.23 9.28
C GLU A 321 -12.88 -6.48 7.98
N ILE A 322 -12.00 -5.47 8.03
CA ILE A 322 -11.55 -4.82 6.81
C ILE A 322 -10.67 -5.80 6.02
N PRO A 323 -11.10 -6.21 4.81
CA PRO A 323 -10.40 -7.24 4.07
C PRO A 323 -9.08 -6.75 3.49
N GLN A 324 -8.18 -7.69 3.30
CA GLN A 324 -6.93 -7.51 2.58
C GLN A 324 -7.05 -8.22 1.23
N GLY A 325 -6.71 -7.55 0.14
CA GLY A 325 -6.64 -8.16 -1.17
C GLY A 325 -5.49 -9.16 -1.27
N HIS A 326 -5.67 -10.11 -2.17
CA HIS A 326 -4.67 -11.12 -2.45
C HIS A 326 -4.10 -10.89 -3.84
N ALA A 327 -2.79 -10.77 -3.95
CA ALA A 327 -2.11 -10.54 -5.21
C ALA A 327 -0.87 -11.42 -5.34
N THR A 328 -0.65 -11.91 -6.55
CA THR A 328 0.56 -12.64 -6.92
C THR A 328 1.09 -12.10 -8.23
N SER A 329 2.39 -11.86 -8.26
CA SER A 329 3.14 -11.40 -9.43
C SER A 329 4.10 -12.50 -9.88
N VAL A 330 4.11 -12.82 -11.17
CA VAL A 330 5.11 -13.70 -11.78
C VAL A 330 5.84 -12.90 -12.86
N PHE A 331 7.15 -12.97 -12.87
CA PHE A 331 8.01 -12.24 -13.79
C PHE A 331 8.68 -13.17 -14.78
N PHE A 332 8.80 -12.71 -16.01
CA PHE A 332 9.45 -13.44 -17.09
C PHE A 332 10.45 -12.53 -17.79
N HIS A 333 11.61 -13.03 -18.07
CA HIS A 333 12.51 -12.44 -19.03
C HIS A 333 12.03 -12.79 -20.45
N VAL A 334 12.13 -11.84 -21.38
CA VAL A 334 11.78 -12.04 -22.78
C VAL A 334 13.06 -12.16 -23.58
N ASN A 335 13.42 -13.40 -23.94
CA ASN A 335 14.63 -13.69 -24.71
C ASN A 335 14.51 -13.21 -26.16
N GLN A 336 13.30 -13.24 -26.73
CA GLN A 336 13.00 -12.76 -28.08
C GLN A 336 11.59 -12.15 -28.14
N PRO A 337 11.38 -11.06 -28.91
CA PRO A 337 10.09 -10.41 -29.06
C PRO A 337 9.06 -11.32 -29.73
N TYR A 338 8.31 -12.11 -28.96
CA TYR A 338 7.30 -13.05 -29.46
C TYR A 338 6.13 -12.36 -30.18
N TRP A 339 5.87 -11.09 -29.88
CA TRP A 339 4.82 -10.26 -30.49
C TRP A 339 5.12 -9.87 -31.93
N GLU A 340 6.37 -9.99 -32.41
CA GLU A 340 6.74 -9.80 -33.80
C GLU A 340 6.30 -10.98 -34.67
N GLU A 341 6.18 -12.19 -34.09
CA GLU A 341 5.71 -13.36 -34.83
C GLU A 341 4.19 -13.35 -35.03
N ASP A 342 3.44 -13.04 -33.98
CA ASP A 342 1.98 -13.10 -34.01
C ASP A 342 1.31 -11.77 -34.40
N GLY A 343 2.07 -10.68 -34.48
CA GLY A 343 1.58 -9.35 -34.87
C GLY A 343 0.68 -8.68 -33.83
N LEU A 344 0.59 -9.22 -32.61
CA LEU A 344 -0.24 -8.68 -31.54
C LEU A 344 0.59 -7.83 -30.57
N HIS A 345 -0.06 -7.02 -29.75
CA HIS A 345 0.65 -6.33 -28.67
C HIS A 345 1.26 -7.32 -27.68
N ALA A 346 2.42 -6.97 -27.10
CA ALA A 346 3.13 -7.83 -26.16
C ALA A 346 2.30 -8.10 -24.89
N GLY A 347 1.60 -7.11 -24.36
CA GLY A 347 0.67 -7.28 -23.24
C GLY A 347 -0.60 -8.04 -23.63
N MET A 348 -1.26 -8.64 -22.63
CA MET A 348 -2.48 -9.41 -22.82
C MET A 348 -3.41 -9.22 -21.61
N TRP A 349 -4.69 -9.03 -21.88
CA TRP A 349 -5.74 -9.21 -20.91
C TRP A 349 -6.42 -10.55 -21.16
N SER A 350 -6.65 -11.35 -20.12
CA SER A 350 -7.29 -12.65 -20.26
C SER A 350 -8.41 -12.85 -19.24
N ASP A 351 -9.53 -13.43 -19.70
CA ASP A 351 -10.66 -13.78 -18.85
C ASP A 351 -10.50 -15.14 -18.14
N THR A 352 -9.56 -15.96 -18.58
CA THR A 352 -9.39 -17.34 -18.09
C THR A 352 -8.18 -17.52 -17.18
N MET A 353 -7.15 -16.70 -17.32
CA MET A 353 -5.88 -16.99 -16.69
C MET A 353 -5.45 -15.99 -15.63
N SER A 354 -5.35 -14.73 -15.97
CA SER A 354 -4.60 -13.82 -15.12
C SER A 354 -5.13 -12.40 -15.02
N GLY A 355 -6.10 -12.04 -15.83
CA GLY A 355 -6.47 -10.63 -15.97
C GLY A 355 -5.40 -9.81 -16.71
N TRP A 356 -4.15 -9.80 -16.23
CA TRP A 356 -3.12 -8.90 -16.74
C TRP A 356 -1.78 -9.60 -17.01
N VAL A 357 -1.30 -9.44 -18.25
CA VAL A 357 0.09 -9.67 -18.65
C VAL A 357 0.61 -8.35 -19.21
N LEU A 358 1.52 -7.70 -18.50
CA LEU A 358 2.08 -6.42 -18.88
C LEU A 358 3.52 -6.58 -19.34
N ARG A 359 3.90 -5.87 -20.40
CA ARG A 359 5.29 -5.77 -20.85
C ARG A 359 5.92 -4.53 -20.21
N TYR A 360 7.11 -4.71 -19.69
CA TYR A 360 7.97 -3.61 -19.27
C TYR A 360 9.29 -3.67 -20.01
N GLN A 361 9.85 -2.49 -20.29
CA GLN A 361 11.19 -2.36 -20.85
C GLN A 361 12.15 -1.87 -19.75
N SER A 362 13.30 -2.51 -19.66
CA SER A 362 14.44 -2.08 -18.85
C SER A 362 15.66 -1.79 -19.74
N GLU A 363 16.79 -1.40 -19.13
CA GLU A 363 18.06 -1.25 -19.84
C GLU A 363 18.58 -2.58 -20.39
N ASP A 364 18.24 -3.70 -19.74
CA ASP A 364 18.68 -5.06 -20.06
C ASP A 364 17.74 -5.80 -21.04
N GLY A 365 16.66 -5.16 -21.50
CA GLY A 365 15.70 -5.78 -22.40
C GLY A 365 14.24 -5.66 -21.96
N TYR A 366 13.45 -6.67 -22.32
CA TYR A 366 12.03 -6.73 -21.99
C TYR A 366 11.76 -7.81 -20.94
N TYR A 367 10.79 -7.55 -20.06
CA TYR A 367 10.23 -8.54 -19.20
C TYR A 367 8.70 -8.46 -19.18
N LEU A 368 8.05 -9.55 -18.78
CA LEU A 368 6.61 -9.61 -18.57
C LEU A 368 6.32 -9.66 -17.07
N TRP A 369 5.26 -9.00 -16.70
CA TRP A 369 4.64 -9.11 -15.40
C TRP A 369 3.24 -9.70 -15.55
N VAL A 370 3.07 -10.93 -15.05
CA VAL A 370 1.77 -11.58 -14.91
C VAL A 370 1.25 -11.25 -13.53
N PHE A 371 0.20 -10.46 -13.47
CA PHE A 371 -0.40 -10.04 -12.22
C PHE A 371 -1.77 -10.69 -12.03
N LYS A 372 -1.94 -11.39 -10.92
CA LYS A 372 -3.21 -11.95 -10.49
C LYS A 372 -3.66 -11.35 -9.20
N ASP A 373 -4.92 -10.92 -9.16
CA ASP A 373 -5.63 -10.57 -7.93
C ASP A 373 -7.05 -11.18 -7.94
N GLY A 374 -7.82 -10.92 -6.90
CA GLY A 374 -9.20 -11.34 -6.79
C GLY A 374 -9.45 -12.83 -7.06
N PRO A 375 -10.49 -13.15 -7.85
CA PRO A 375 -10.89 -14.55 -8.10
C PRO A 375 -9.83 -15.36 -8.84
N ASN A 376 -9.09 -14.70 -9.75
CA ASN A 376 -8.05 -15.34 -10.56
C ASN A 376 -6.83 -15.78 -9.73
N ASN A 377 -6.62 -15.16 -8.57
CA ASN A 377 -5.51 -15.49 -7.67
C ASN A 377 -5.82 -16.60 -6.67
N LYS A 378 -7.08 -17.07 -6.60
CA LYS A 378 -7.53 -17.97 -5.53
C LYS A 378 -6.70 -19.27 -5.43
N ALA A 379 -6.40 -19.91 -6.56
CA ALA A 379 -5.58 -21.12 -6.58
C ALA A 379 -4.13 -20.83 -6.15
N TRP A 380 -3.56 -19.71 -6.56
CA TRP A 380 -2.15 -19.40 -6.30
C TRP A 380 -1.86 -19.00 -4.85
N ARG A 381 -2.86 -18.64 -4.06
CA ARG A 381 -2.67 -18.20 -2.65
C ARG A 381 -1.94 -19.23 -1.79
N THR A 382 -2.12 -20.50 -2.09
CA THR A 382 -1.60 -21.62 -1.30
C THR A 382 -0.56 -22.48 -2.03
N MET A 383 -0.34 -22.23 -3.33
CA MET A 383 0.66 -22.95 -4.12
C MET A 383 2.08 -22.50 -3.76
N GLU A 384 3.05 -23.39 -3.94
CA GLU A 384 4.47 -23.05 -3.83
C GLU A 384 4.93 -22.22 -5.02
N ASP A 385 5.95 -21.40 -4.80
CA ASP A 385 6.42 -20.42 -5.78
C ASP A 385 6.88 -21.09 -7.10
N SER A 386 7.53 -22.23 -7.02
CA SER A 386 7.94 -23.03 -8.20
C SER A 386 6.75 -23.54 -9.01
N GLU A 387 5.68 -23.97 -8.31
CA GLU A 387 4.45 -24.44 -8.96
C GLU A 387 3.72 -23.29 -9.65
N ILE A 388 3.67 -22.11 -9.00
CA ILE A 388 3.08 -20.90 -9.57
C ILE A 388 3.82 -20.50 -10.86
N MET A 389 5.14 -20.46 -10.84
CA MET A 389 5.96 -20.12 -12.01
C MET A 389 5.72 -21.10 -13.17
N GLN A 390 5.74 -22.41 -12.87
CA GLN A 390 5.51 -23.44 -13.88
C GLN A 390 4.08 -23.38 -14.46
N GLN A 391 3.09 -23.14 -13.62
CA GLN A 391 1.70 -22.98 -14.05
C GLN A 391 1.55 -21.73 -14.94
N ALA A 392 2.14 -20.61 -14.54
CA ALA A 392 2.08 -19.37 -15.31
C ALA A 392 2.74 -19.50 -16.68
N LEU A 393 3.89 -20.19 -16.75
CA LEU A 393 4.57 -20.49 -18.02
C LEU A 393 3.70 -21.37 -18.92
N THR A 394 3.16 -22.45 -18.38
CA THR A 394 2.30 -23.41 -19.10
C THR A 394 1.06 -22.69 -19.67
N ASP A 395 0.43 -21.88 -18.83
CA ASP A 395 -0.74 -21.11 -19.23
C ASP A 395 -0.40 -20.09 -20.34
N LEU A 396 0.70 -19.35 -20.21
CA LEU A 396 1.14 -18.41 -21.25
C LEU A 396 1.42 -19.12 -22.58
N HIS A 397 2.14 -20.23 -22.58
CA HIS A 397 2.40 -21.02 -23.78
C HIS A 397 1.12 -21.53 -24.44
N LYS A 398 0.12 -21.93 -23.64
CA LYS A 398 -1.18 -22.37 -24.13
C LYS A 398 -1.99 -21.23 -24.74
N LEU A 399 -2.07 -20.10 -24.05
CA LEU A 399 -2.87 -18.96 -24.48
C LEU A 399 -2.21 -18.18 -25.60
N ARG A 400 -0.88 -18.17 -25.65
CA ARG A 400 -0.09 -17.44 -26.64
C ARG A 400 1.11 -18.26 -27.11
N PRO A 401 0.90 -19.20 -28.07
CA PRO A 401 1.93 -20.13 -28.51
C PRO A 401 3.23 -19.48 -29.01
N SER A 402 3.18 -18.24 -29.50
CA SER A 402 4.38 -17.47 -29.90
C SER A 402 5.36 -17.25 -28.74
N THR A 403 4.94 -17.43 -27.49
CA THR A 403 5.82 -17.32 -26.32
C THR A 403 6.73 -18.53 -26.10
N VAL A 404 6.45 -19.68 -26.76
CA VAL A 404 7.21 -20.92 -26.58
C VAL A 404 8.68 -20.71 -26.99
N GLY A 405 9.60 -21.01 -26.04
CA GLY A 405 11.04 -20.84 -26.23
C GLY A 405 11.54 -19.39 -26.23
N ARG A 406 10.66 -18.40 -25.99
CA ARG A 406 11.00 -16.97 -26.05
C ARG A 406 10.86 -16.21 -24.75
N ILE A 407 10.28 -16.85 -23.75
CA ILE A 407 10.17 -16.33 -22.40
C ILE A 407 10.64 -17.38 -21.40
N GLU A 408 11.20 -16.92 -20.29
CA GLU A 408 11.57 -17.78 -19.16
C GLU A 408 11.14 -17.14 -17.84
N PRO A 409 10.60 -17.93 -16.88
CA PRO A 409 10.22 -17.39 -15.58
C PRO A 409 11.48 -17.04 -14.78
N THR A 410 11.47 -15.84 -14.19
CA THR A 410 12.59 -15.33 -13.40
C THR A 410 12.28 -15.17 -11.94
N GLY A 411 11.01 -15.01 -11.57
CA GLY A 411 10.64 -14.86 -10.16
C GLY A 411 9.15 -14.78 -9.93
N VAL A 412 8.78 -14.93 -8.66
CA VAL A 412 7.41 -14.81 -8.19
C VAL A 412 7.37 -14.08 -6.86
N VAL A 413 6.34 -13.26 -6.66
CA VAL A 413 6.01 -12.69 -5.35
C VAL A 413 4.55 -12.96 -5.04
N ASN A 414 4.31 -13.85 -4.10
CA ASN A 414 2.98 -14.15 -3.59
C ASN A 414 2.74 -13.34 -2.31
N TRP A 415 2.09 -12.18 -2.44
CA TRP A 415 1.83 -11.29 -1.31
C TRP A 415 0.97 -11.93 -0.23
N SER A 416 0.15 -12.92 -0.55
CA SER A 416 -0.68 -13.65 0.43
C SER A 416 0.15 -14.49 1.41
N ARG A 417 1.33 -14.95 0.96
CA ARG A 417 2.27 -15.76 1.74
C ARG A 417 3.50 -14.96 2.16
N TYR A 418 3.64 -13.72 1.70
CA TYR A 418 4.81 -12.91 2.03
C TYR A 418 4.84 -12.62 3.53
N PRO A 419 5.93 -12.98 4.23
CA PRO A 419 6.04 -12.81 5.67
C PRO A 419 5.76 -11.35 6.08
N TRP A 420 5.11 -11.15 7.25
CA TRP A 420 4.79 -9.86 7.85
C TRP A 420 3.94 -8.89 7.00
N LEU A 421 3.42 -9.35 5.84
CA LEU A 421 2.47 -8.60 5.02
C LEU A 421 1.17 -9.35 4.84
N MET A 422 1.23 -10.63 4.41
CA MET A 422 0.11 -11.55 4.27
C MET A 422 -1.08 -10.98 3.50
N GLY A 423 -0.78 -10.26 2.42
CA GLY A 423 -1.76 -9.64 1.54
C GLY A 423 -1.17 -8.49 0.74
N GLY A 424 -1.84 -8.16 -0.36
CA GLY A 424 -1.50 -7.04 -1.24
C GLY A 424 -2.17 -5.74 -0.78
N ASN A 425 -3.02 -5.16 -1.65
CA ASN A 425 -3.74 -3.94 -1.35
C ASN A 425 -4.98 -4.22 -0.49
N GLU A 426 -5.28 -3.32 0.45
CA GLU A 426 -6.57 -3.34 1.13
C GLU A 426 -7.68 -2.86 0.21
N TYR A 427 -8.90 -3.30 0.52
CA TYR A 427 -10.13 -2.75 -0.06
C TYR A 427 -11.21 -2.67 1.03
N ARG A 428 -12.34 -2.11 0.72
CA ARG A 428 -13.48 -2.05 1.63
C ARG A 428 -14.59 -2.95 1.13
N ALA A 429 -15.09 -3.84 1.99
CA ALA A 429 -16.32 -4.57 1.74
C ALA A 429 -17.55 -3.66 1.94
N PRO A 430 -18.69 -4.00 1.36
CA PRO A 430 -19.95 -3.28 1.60
C PRO A 430 -20.26 -3.19 3.10
N GLY A 431 -20.64 -2.00 3.56
CA GLY A 431 -20.90 -1.71 4.97
C GLY A 431 -19.65 -1.41 5.81
N ASN A 432 -18.44 -1.72 5.34
CA ASN A 432 -17.24 -1.43 6.13
C ASN A 432 -17.00 0.07 6.33
N ILE A 433 -17.28 0.88 5.31
CA ILE A 433 -17.08 2.34 5.39
C ILE A 433 -18.13 2.93 6.32
N SER A 434 -19.40 2.55 6.15
CA SER A 434 -20.51 3.02 6.97
C SER A 434 -20.36 2.63 8.45
N ARG A 435 -19.86 1.42 8.72
CA ARG A 435 -19.73 0.90 10.10
C ARG A 435 -18.46 1.38 10.79
N TYR A 436 -17.34 1.39 10.08
CA TYR A 436 -16.03 1.60 10.71
C TYR A 436 -15.42 2.96 10.37
N SER A 437 -15.90 3.65 9.32
CA SER A 437 -15.37 4.95 8.90
C SER A 437 -13.85 5.01 8.97
N ASN A 438 -13.31 5.84 9.84
CA ASN A 438 -11.89 6.03 10.05
C ASN A 438 -11.38 5.44 11.39
N LEU A 439 -12.08 4.47 11.97
CA LEU A 439 -11.71 3.89 13.28
C LEU A 439 -10.29 3.31 13.27
N VAL A 440 -9.82 2.76 12.14
CA VAL A 440 -8.45 2.23 12.00
C VAL A 440 -7.35 3.28 12.15
N ALA A 441 -7.69 4.56 12.02
CA ALA A 441 -6.76 5.67 12.20
C ALA A 441 -6.81 6.27 13.61
N GLN A 442 -7.80 5.90 14.44
CA GLN A 442 -7.97 6.49 15.77
C GLN A 442 -6.85 6.09 16.70
N THR A 443 -6.31 7.08 17.39
CA THR A 443 -5.28 6.88 18.42
C THR A 443 -5.78 6.05 19.58
N HIS A 444 -4.97 5.12 20.08
CA HIS A 444 -5.22 4.35 21.28
C HIS A 444 -4.19 4.67 22.36
N GLY A 445 -4.58 5.49 23.33
CA GLY A 445 -3.64 5.99 24.36
C GLY A 445 -2.50 6.80 23.73
N ARG A 446 -1.29 6.24 23.74
CA ARG A 446 -0.08 6.82 23.15
C ARG A 446 0.36 6.13 21.86
N ILE A 447 -0.51 5.29 21.28
CA ILE A 447 -0.28 4.61 20.03
C ILE A 447 -1.05 5.36 18.93
N HIS A 448 -0.35 5.75 17.87
CA HIS A 448 -0.89 6.33 16.66
C HIS A 448 -0.82 5.29 15.54
N PHE A 449 -1.86 5.21 14.72
CA PHE A 449 -1.91 4.23 13.63
C PHE A 449 -1.67 4.91 12.29
N ALA A 450 -0.77 4.33 11.48
CA ALA A 450 -0.47 4.76 10.13
C ALA A 450 -0.56 3.57 9.15
N GLY A 451 -0.51 3.83 7.89
CA GLY A 451 -0.65 2.86 6.80
C GLY A 451 -1.72 3.31 5.82
N VAL A 452 -1.62 2.89 4.57
CA VAL A 452 -2.57 3.28 3.51
C VAL A 452 -4.04 2.98 3.88
N HIS A 453 -4.27 1.94 4.70
CA HIS A 453 -5.59 1.58 5.22
C HIS A 453 -6.22 2.64 6.16
N SER A 454 -5.41 3.53 6.70
CA SER A 454 -5.81 4.65 7.57
C SER A 454 -5.75 6.02 6.87
N ALA A 455 -5.40 6.06 5.57
CA ALA A 455 -5.39 7.29 4.78
C ALA A 455 -6.80 7.81 4.50
N ILE A 456 -6.98 9.12 4.52
CA ILE A 456 -8.28 9.78 4.35
C ILE A 456 -8.45 10.27 2.92
N MET A 457 -7.52 11.03 2.39
CA MET A 457 -7.63 11.68 1.09
C MET A 457 -6.98 10.86 -0.02
N MET A 458 -5.78 10.36 0.21
CA MET A 458 -4.95 9.74 -0.80
C MET A 458 -5.03 8.21 -0.76
N MET A 459 -4.45 7.55 -1.77
CA MET A 459 -4.37 6.09 -1.89
C MET A 459 -2.97 5.66 -2.30
N GLY A 460 -2.71 4.35 -2.30
CA GLY A 460 -1.41 3.81 -2.70
C GLY A 460 -0.25 4.35 -1.86
N MET A 461 0.89 4.60 -2.49
CA MET A 461 2.08 5.13 -1.81
C MET A 461 1.85 6.52 -1.22
N GLU A 462 1.12 7.38 -1.94
CA GLU A 462 0.78 8.72 -1.46
C GLU A 462 -0.10 8.67 -0.21
N GLY A 463 -1.09 7.76 -0.16
CA GLY A 463 -1.91 7.55 1.04
C GLY A 463 -1.12 6.96 2.21
N ALA A 464 -0.12 6.11 1.95
CA ALA A 464 0.76 5.62 2.99
C ALA A 464 1.55 6.79 3.62
N MET A 465 2.12 7.68 2.81
CA MET A 465 2.86 8.86 3.31
C MET A 465 1.93 9.86 4.00
N GLU A 466 0.73 10.15 3.46
CA GLU A 466 -0.30 10.95 4.13
C GLU A 466 -0.57 10.47 5.55
N SER A 467 -0.75 9.16 5.71
CA SER A 467 -1.06 8.58 7.02
C SER A 467 0.11 8.67 8.01
N GLY A 468 1.35 8.59 7.51
CA GLY A 468 2.56 8.79 8.31
C GLY A 468 2.70 10.21 8.81
N GLU A 469 2.55 11.20 7.89
CA GLU A 469 2.54 12.62 8.21
C GLU A 469 1.45 12.96 9.24
N ARG A 470 0.22 12.44 9.07
CA ARG A 470 -0.86 12.62 10.05
C ARG A 470 -0.49 12.09 11.42
N ALA A 471 0.06 10.87 11.50
CA ALA A 471 0.46 10.27 12.79
C ALA A 471 1.58 11.08 13.47
N ALA A 472 2.53 11.62 12.70
CA ALA A 472 3.57 12.50 13.21
C ALA A 472 2.97 13.81 13.76
N LEU A 473 2.08 14.45 13.02
CA LEU A 473 1.40 15.68 13.45
C LEU A 473 0.56 15.47 14.71
N GLU A 474 -0.15 14.34 14.82
CA GLU A 474 -0.91 13.99 16.03
C GLU A 474 -0.02 13.90 17.29
N ILE A 475 1.23 13.44 17.16
CA ILE A 475 2.20 13.39 18.26
C ILE A 475 2.73 14.79 18.58
N LEU A 476 3.08 15.58 17.56
CA LEU A 476 3.66 16.91 17.72
C LEU A 476 2.69 17.95 18.33
N LEU A 477 1.39 17.72 18.18
CA LEU A 477 0.35 18.59 18.72
C LEU A 477 -0.04 18.24 20.19
N ARG A 478 0.55 17.22 20.80
CA ARG A 478 0.33 16.81 22.21
C ARG A 478 1.40 17.36 23.12
#